data_becfb275a4e559ac4c9737b15fa2ca6c
#
_entry.id   becfb275a4e559ac4c9737b15fa2ca6c
#
_cell.length_a   1.000
_cell.length_b   1.000
_cell.length_c   1.000
_cell.angle_alpha   90.00
_cell.angle_beta   90.00
_cell.angle_gamma   90.00
#
_symmetry.space_group_name_H-M   'P 1'
#
loop_
_entity.id
_entity.type
_entity.pdbx_description
1 polymer ?
#
loop_
_entity_poly.entity_id
_entity_poly.type
_entity_poly.pdbx_seq_one_letter_code
_entity_poly.pdbx_strand_id
1 'polypeptide(L)'
;MESNSIPEPTTTSDVVDAYFSHLSVVDQVQNDAKVKFDCLVDLNLKPYGGAFDRTSFFRGEITTIKCFENNPLVRETLTKESGVNRVLVIDGGGSRRCALLGGEIAKIAEGNQWEGIVVNGCIRDTNEM
;
A
#
# COMPACT_ATOMS: atom_id res chain seq x y z
N MET A 1 -1.80 27.30 17.07
CA MET A 1 -1.93 25.85 17.15
C MET A 1 -2.69 25.38 15.92
N GLU A 2 -2.01 24.74 15.05
CA GLU A 2 -2.70 24.09 13.94
C GLU A 2 -3.56 22.97 14.51
N SER A 3 -4.84 22.98 14.19
CA SER A 3 -5.71 21.87 14.54
C SER A 3 -5.23 20.63 13.81
N ASN A 4 -4.82 19.58 14.53
CA ASN A 4 -4.60 18.26 13.99
C ASN A 4 -5.97 17.67 13.58
N SER A 5 -6.62 18.31 12.61
CA SER A 5 -7.77 17.70 11.97
C SER A 5 -7.27 16.49 11.19
N ILE A 6 -7.80 15.31 11.50
CA ILE A 6 -7.62 14.13 10.66
C ILE A 6 -8.12 14.52 9.28
N PRO A 7 -7.26 14.50 8.26
CA PRO A 7 -7.70 14.89 6.93
C PRO A 7 -8.83 13.98 6.49
N GLU A 8 -9.83 14.56 5.85
CA GLU A 8 -10.95 13.83 5.24
C GLU A 8 -10.41 12.69 4.37
N PRO A 9 -11.11 11.55 4.33
CA PRO A 9 -10.71 10.45 3.48
C PRO A 9 -10.61 10.93 2.03
N THR A 10 -9.42 10.84 1.49
CA THR A 10 -9.12 11.28 0.13
C THR A 10 -9.13 10.08 -0.79
N THR A 11 -9.88 10.14 -1.86
CA THR A 11 -9.91 9.07 -2.85
C THR A 11 -8.62 9.03 -3.67
N THR A 12 -8.32 7.89 -4.29
CA THR A 12 -7.18 7.78 -5.21
C THR A 12 -7.30 8.79 -6.36
N SER A 13 -8.52 9.02 -6.86
CA SER A 13 -8.78 10.02 -7.90
C SER A 13 -8.39 11.43 -7.45
N ASP A 14 -8.76 11.81 -6.23
CA ASP A 14 -8.42 13.13 -5.68
C ASP A 14 -6.91 13.32 -5.57
N VAL A 15 -6.18 12.28 -5.15
CA VAL A 15 -4.71 12.29 -5.06
C VAL A 15 -4.09 12.48 -6.45
N VAL A 16 -4.58 11.76 -7.44
CA VAL A 16 -4.10 11.86 -8.82
C VAL A 16 -4.38 13.25 -9.39
N ASP A 17 -5.57 13.77 -9.19
CA ASP A 17 -5.95 15.10 -9.67
C ASP A 17 -5.10 16.19 -9.00
N ALA A 18 -4.86 16.08 -7.70
CA ALA A 18 -3.98 16.99 -6.98
C ALA A 18 -2.54 16.93 -7.51
N TYR A 19 -2.00 15.73 -7.77
CA TYR A 19 -0.67 15.56 -8.34
C TYR A 19 -0.55 16.25 -9.69
N PHE A 20 -1.49 16.01 -10.60
CA PHE A 20 -1.45 16.62 -11.93
C PHE A 20 -1.68 18.12 -11.91
N SER A 21 -2.41 18.65 -10.94
CA SER A 21 -2.60 20.10 -10.79
C SER A 21 -1.32 20.85 -10.40
N HIS A 22 -0.36 20.16 -9.78
CA HIS A 22 0.95 20.72 -9.41
C HIS A 22 1.96 20.71 -10.54
N LEU A 23 1.71 19.97 -11.62
CA LEU A 23 2.60 19.93 -12.76
C LEU A 23 2.46 21.22 -13.58
N SER A 24 3.59 21.74 -14.06
CA SER A 24 3.56 22.83 -15.01
C SER A 24 2.86 22.43 -16.31
N VAL A 25 2.37 23.41 -17.06
CA VAL A 25 1.74 23.12 -18.36
C VAL A 25 2.72 22.41 -19.30
N VAL A 26 4.00 22.74 -19.22
CA VAL A 26 5.05 22.09 -20.03
C VAL A 26 5.21 20.64 -19.62
N ASP A 27 5.26 20.38 -18.31
CA ASP A 27 5.35 19.00 -17.78
C ASP A 27 4.10 18.18 -18.14
N GLN A 28 2.93 18.80 -18.11
CA GLN A 28 1.68 18.16 -18.51
C GLN A 28 1.64 17.78 -19.98
N VAL A 29 2.22 18.60 -20.85
CA VAL A 29 2.30 18.34 -22.30
C VAL A 29 3.36 17.28 -22.62
N GLN A 30 4.50 17.30 -21.93
CA GLN A 30 5.57 16.32 -22.13
C GLN A 30 5.27 14.97 -21.49
N ASN A 31 4.54 14.99 -20.38
CA ASN A 31 4.00 13.80 -19.75
C ASN A 31 2.68 13.46 -20.42
N ASP A 32 2.75 12.88 -21.61
CA ASP A 32 1.57 12.48 -22.34
C ASP A 32 0.70 11.45 -21.55
N ALA A 33 -0.36 10.98 -22.16
CA ALA A 33 -1.28 10.04 -21.58
C ALA A 33 -0.59 8.82 -20.91
N LYS A 34 0.60 8.44 -21.36
CA LYS A 34 1.35 7.29 -20.84
C LYS A 34 1.79 7.51 -19.39
N VAL A 35 2.37 8.67 -19.07
CA VAL A 35 2.78 8.96 -17.68
C VAL A 35 1.57 9.05 -16.76
N LYS A 36 0.47 9.60 -17.26
CA LYS A 36 -0.78 9.64 -16.52
C LYS A 36 -1.30 8.22 -16.21
N PHE A 37 -1.17 7.30 -17.14
CA PHE A 37 -1.54 5.89 -16.94
C PHE A 37 -0.54 5.13 -16.06
N ASP A 38 0.73 5.46 -16.12
CA ASP A 38 1.75 4.83 -15.26
C ASP A 38 1.56 5.19 -13.77
N CYS A 39 0.94 6.31 -13.46
CA CYS A 39 0.55 6.68 -12.09
C CYS A 39 -0.74 6.00 -11.63
N LEU A 40 -1.59 5.58 -12.57
CA LEU A 40 -2.83 4.88 -12.31
C LEU A 40 -2.63 3.40 -12.63
N VAL A 41 -1.90 2.71 -11.78
CA VAL A 41 -1.72 1.27 -11.98
C VAL A 41 -3.04 0.58 -11.66
N ASP A 42 -3.73 0.08 -12.69
CA ASP A 42 -4.79 -0.90 -12.52
C ASP A 42 -4.14 -2.23 -12.14
N LEU A 43 -3.72 -2.29 -10.91
CA LEU A 43 -3.36 -3.56 -10.31
C LEU A 43 -4.69 -4.27 -10.06
N ASN A 44 -4.95 -5.38 -10.69
CA ASN A 44 -6.03 -6.29 -10.31
C ASN A 44 -5.84 -6.74 -8.85
N LEU A 45 -5.83 -5.77 -7.94
CA LEU A 45 -5.64 -5.99 -6.52
C LEU A 45 -6.90 -6.58 -5.92
N LYS A 46 -6.75 -7.67 -5.23
CA LYS A 46 -7.81 -8.20 -4.38
C LYS A 46 -7.66 -7.62 -2.99
N PRO A 47 -8.64 -6.86 -2.50
CA PRO A 47 -8.60 -6.33 -1.14
C PRO A 47 -8.88 -7.45 -0.13
N TYR A 48 -8.14 -7.44 0.97
CA TYR A 48 -8.34 -8.30 2.12
C TYR A 48 -8.17 -7.49 3.39
N GLY A 49 -8.92 -7.86 4.42
CA GLY A 49 -8.80 -7.23 5.73
C GLY A 49 -9.49 -5.88 5.82
N GLY A 50 -9.25 -5.24 6.93
CA GLY A 50 -9.88 -3.98 7.29
C GLY A 50 -11.14 -4.17 8.14
N ALA A 51 -11.47 -3.18 8.94
CA ALA A 51 -12.72 -3.17 9.70
C ALA A 51 -13.91 -2.98 8.75
N PHE A 52 -15.01 -3.64 9.04
CA PHE A 52 -16.23 -3.65 8.21
C PHE A 52 -16.80 -2.26 7.88
N ASP A 53 -16.52 -1.29 8.71
CA ASP A 53 -16.97 0.11 8.57
C ASP A 53 -15.89 1.04 8.01
N ARG A 54 -14.68 0.54 7.89
CA ARG A 54 -13.60 1.26 7.21
C ARG A 54 -13.50 0.74 5.81
N THR A 55 -13.84 1.61 4.91
CA THR A 55 -13.57 1.39 3.51
C THR A 55 -12.11 1.02 3.31
N SER A 56 -11.83 0.19 2.32
CA SER A 56 -10.51 -0.32 1.96
C SER A 56 -9.54 0.80 1.52
N PHE A 57 -9.51 1.90 2.27
CA PHE A 57 -8.60 3.00 2.01
C PHE A 57 -7.41 2.94 2.94
N PHE A 58 -6.25 3.01 2.37
CA PHE A 58 -5.04 3.29 3.12
C PHE A 58 -4.13 4.19 2.29
N ARG A 59 -3.33 4.94 2.97
CA ARG A 59 -2.33 5.82 2.36
C ARG A 59 -1.16 5.96 3.31
N GLY A 60 -0.01 6.24 2.76
CA GLY A 60 1.19 6.45 3.56
C GLY A 60 2.43 6.55 2.69
N GLU A 61 3.53 6.84 3.32
CA GLU A 61 4.84 6.78 2.69
C GLU A 61 5.15 5.32 2.32
N ILE A 62 5.62 5.12 1.09
CA ILE A 62 5.91 3.78 0.60
C ILE A 62 7.24 3.28 1.14
N THR A 63 7.20 2.10 1.75
CA THR A 63 8.37 1.30 2.05
C THR A 63 8.33 0.07 1.16
N THR A 64 9.42 -0.24 0.49
CA THR A 64 9.47 -1.36 -0.44
C THR A 64 10.41 -2.44 0.05
N ILE A 65 10.01 -3.69 -0.17
CA ILE A 65 10.90 -4.84 -0.06
C ILE A 65 10.74 -5.73 -1.27
N LYS A 66 11.83 -6.35 -1.67
CA LYS A 66 11.85 -7.37 -2.72
C LYS A 66 12.30 -8.67 -2.09
N CYS A 67 11.46 -9.70 -2.19
CA CYS A 67 11.77 -11.02 -1.64
C CYS A 67 11.11 -12.10 -2.49
N PHE A 68 11.80 -13.19 -2.66
CA PHE A 68 11.25 -14.34 -3.36
C PHE A 68 11.05 -15.50 -2.39
N GLU A 69 9.79 -15.86 -2.15
CA GLU A 69 9.39 -16.95 -1.26
C GLU A 69 10.01 -16.86 0.17
N ASN A 70 10.15 -15.61 0.67
CA ASN A 70 10.83 -15.33 1.92
C ASN A 70 9.93 -14.50 2.86
N ASN A 71 9.01 -15.16 3.55
CA ASN A 71 8.14 -14.49 4.51
C ASN A 71 8.86 -14.03 5.80
N PRO A 72 9.97 -14.63 6.26
CA PRO A 72 10.73 -14.09 7.38
C PRO A 72 11.18 -12.65 7.16
N LEU A 73 11.56 -12.26 5.96
CA LEU A 73 11.92 -10.87 5.65
C LEU A 73 10.73 -9.92 5.81
N VAL A 74 9.55 -10.33 5.39
CA VAL A 74 8.31 -9.56 5.58
C VAL A 74 8.03 -9.37 7.06
N ARG A 75 8.07 -10.45 7.83
CA ARG A 75 7.89 -10.41 9.29
C ARG A 75 8.91 -9.48 9.95
N GLU A 76 10.17 -9.60 9.59
CA GLU A 76 11.25 -8.79 10.14
C GLU A 76 11.02 -7.30 9.87
N THR A 77 10.70 -6.93 8.66
CA THR A 77 10.44 -5.54 8.28
C THR A 77 9.26 -4.95 9.06
N LEU A 78 8.15 -5.68 9.12
CA LEU A 78 6.96 -5.25 9.85
C LEU A 78 7.18 -5.16 11.36
N THR A 79 8.08 -5.97 11.91
CA THR A 79 8.40 -6.01 13.34
C THR A 79 9.37 -4.90 13.74
N LYS A 80 10.42 -4.67 12.96
CA LYS A 80 11.51 -3.77 13.32
C LYS A 80 11.21 -2.30 13.02
N GLU A 81 10.37 -2.04 12.02
CA GLU A 81 10.08 -0.68 11.58
C GLU A 81 8.69 -0.25 12.03
N SER A 82 8.60 1.02 12.49
CA SER A 82 7.29 1.61 12.73
C SER A 82 6.52 1.78 11.44
N GLY A 83 5.27 1.36 11.42
CA GLY A 83 4.38 1.50 10.28
C GLY A 83 3.55 2.77 10.27
N VAL A 84 3.74 3.67 11.23
CA VAL A 84 2.97 4.91 11.32
C VAL A 84 3.09 5.71 10.02
N ASN A 85 1.96 5.98 9.38
CA ASN A 85 1.88 6.67 8.09
C ASN A 85 2.67 5.98 6.96
N ARG A 86 2.85 4.68 7.04
CA ARG A 86 3.64 3.92 6.05
C ARG A 86 2.84 2.77 5.46
N VAL A 87 3.09 2.52 4.19
CA VAL A 87 2.55 1.39 3.44
C VAL A 87 3.71 0.51 2.99
N LEU A 88 3.64 -0.78 3.30
CA LEU A 88 4.64 -1.73 2.82
C LEU A 88 4.23 -2.29 1.45
N VAL A 89 5.09 -2.14 0.48
CA VAL A 89 4.92 -2.72 -0.86
C VAL A 89 5.93 -3.85 -1.03
N ILE A 90 5.41 -5.06 -1.23
CA ILE A 90 6.21 -6.28 -1.29
C ILE A 90 6.23 -6.78 -2.74
N ASP A 91 7.39 -6.75 -3.36
CA ASP A 91 7.62 -7.46 -4.61
C ASP A 91 8.06 -8.90 -4.32
N GLY A 92 7.10 -9.80 -4.35
CA GLY A 92 7.32 -11.24 -4.18
C GLY A 92 7.51 -12.00 -5.48
N GLY A 93 7.71 -11.30 -6.60
CA GLY A 93 7.88 -11.92 -7.91
C GLY A 93 6.63 -12.65 -8.41
N GLY A 94 5.47 -12.42 -7.83
CA GLY A 94 4.22 -13.08 -8.20
C GLY A 94 4.16 -14.56 -7.84
N SER A 95 5.09 -15.09 -7.03
CA SER A 95 5.11 -16.50 -6.65
C SER A 95 3.85 -16.91 -5.91
N ARG A 96 3.30 -18.07 -6.29
CA ARG A 96 2.16 -18.70 -5.62
C ARG A 96 2.56 -19.89 -4.75
N ARG A 97 3.84 -20.15 -4.59
CA ARG A 97 4.36 -21.32 -3.88
C ARG A 97 4.52 -21.10 -2.40
N CYS A 98 4.67 -19.85 -1.98
CA CYS A 98 4.88 -19.50 -0.59
C CYS A 98 4.07 -18.24 -0.25
N ALA A 99 3.25 -18.32 0.80
CA ALA A 99 2.53 -17.16 1.29
C ALA A 99 3.49 -16.20 2.00
N LEU A 100 3.49 -14.95 1.58
CA LEU A 100 4.33 -13.91 2.15
C LEU A 100 3.67 -13.23 3.36
N LEU A 101 2.34 -13.28 3.42
CA LEU A 101 1.53 -12.68 4.48
C LEU A 101 0.49 -13.69 4.92
N GLY A 102 0.37 -13.87 6.21
CA GLY A 102 -0.67 -14.65 6.85
C GLY A 102 -1.27 -13.90 8.02
N GLY A 103 -2.23 -14.51 8.73
CA GLY A 103 -2.94 -13.87 9.84
C GLY A 103 -2.02 -13.38 10.95
N GLU A 104 -0.99 -14.14 11.29
CA GLU A 104 -0.03 -13.77 12.34
C GLU A 104 0.81 -12.53 11.93
N ILE A 105 1.30 -12.53 10.71
CA ILE A 105 2.08 -11.38 10.19
C ILE A 105 1.20 -10.14 10.05
N ALA A 106 -0.05 -10.32 9.64
CA ALA A 106 -1.03 -9.22 9.57
C ALA A 106 -1.25 -8.59 10.95
N LYS A 107 -1.34 -9.39 12.02
CA LYS A 107 -1.45 -8.89 13.40
C LYS A 107 -0.21 -8.09 13.82
N ILE A 108 0.98 -8.51 13.41
CA ILE A 108 2.21 -7.76 13.66
C ILE A 108 2.15 -6.39 12.98
N ALA A 109 1.71 -6.36 11.73
CA ALA A 109 1.56 -5.12 10.98
C ALA A 109 0.57 -4.16 11.66
N GLU A 110 -0.58 -4.67 12.09
CA GLU A 110 -1.57 -3.91 12.85
C GLU A 110 -0.99 -3.37 14.15
N GLY A 111 -0.30 -4.20 14.92
CA GLY A 111 0.32 -3.82 16.18
C GLY A 111 1.39 -2.74 16.04
N ASN A 112 2.10 -2.69 14.93
CA ASN A 112 3.10 -1.66 14.60
C ASN A 112 2.53 -0.52 13.76
N GLN A 113 1.22 -0.42 13.65
CA GLN A 113 0.49 0.70 13.05
C GLN A 113 0.76 0.92 11.56
N TRP A 114 1.08 -0.14 10.83
CA TRP A 114 1.16 -0.06 9.38
C TRP A 114 -0.20 0.27 8.78
N GLU A 115 -0.21 1.23 7.86
CA GLU A 115 -1.45 1.69 7.22
C GLU A 115 -2.01 0.68 6.22
N GLY A 116 -1.15 -0.04 5.56
CA GLY A 116 -1.52 -1.05 4.59
C GLY A 116 -0.33 -1.82 4.05
N ILE A 117 -0.63 -2.91 3.37
CA ILE A 117 0.36 -3.76 2.71
C ILE A 117 -0.13 -4.09 1.31
N VAL A 118 0.72 -3.90 0.33
CA VAL A 118 0.51 -4.34 -1.05
C VAL A 118 1.46 -5.49 -1.35
N VAL A 119 0.93 -6.62 -1.80
CA VAL A 119 1.73 -7.82 -2.05
C VAL A 119 1.59 -8.24 -3.51
N ASN A 120 2.71 -8.27 -4.22
CA ASN A 120 2.80 -9.00 -5.49
C ASN A 120 3.25 -10.42 -5.20
N GLY A 121 2.31 -11.29 -4.88
CA GLY A 121 2.57 -12.66 -4.44
C GLY A 121 1.34 -13.31 -3.84
N CYS A 122 1.56 -14.21 -2.92
CA CYS A 122 0.53 -15.04 -2.32
C CYS A 122 0.33 -14.71 -0.84
N ILE A 123 -0.91 -14.70 -0.39
CA ILE A 123 -1.29 -14.56 1.02
C ILE A 123 -2.14 -15.76 1.47
N ARG A 124 -2.26 -15.96 2.77
CA ARG A 124 -3.11 -16.99 3.37
C ARG A 124 -3.84 -16.45 4.60
N ASP A 125 -4.71 -17.25 5.16
CA ASP A 125 -5.47 -16.94 6.39
C ASP A 125 -6.35 -15.69 6.21
N THR A 126 -6.90 -15.51 5.04
CA THR A 126 -7.67 -14.30 4.68
C THR A 126 -8.90 -14.07 5.54
N ASN A 127 -9.43 -15.13 6.17
CA ASN A 127 -10.55 -15.02 7.11
C ASN A 127 -10.14 -14.43 8.46
N GLU A 128 -8.84 -14.37 8.75
CA GLU A 128 -8.29 -13.85 10.00
C GLU A 128 -7.79 -12.42 9.89
N MET A 129 -7.85 -11.87 8.69
CA MET A 129 -7.46 -10.49 8.40
C MET A 129 -8.68 -9.54 8.51
#